data_7962eca4d9d5f8dee28a12c54f411f75
#
_entry.id   7962eca4d9d5f8dee28a12c54f411f75
#
_cell.length_a   1.000
_cell.length_b   1.000
_cell.length_c   1.000
_cell.angle_alpha   90.00
_cell.angle_beta   90.00
_cell.angle_gamma   90.00
#
_symmetry.space_group_name_H-M   'P 1'
#
loop_
_entity.id
_entity.type
_entity.pdbx_description
1 polymer ?
#
loop_
_entity_poly.entity_id
_entity_poly.type
_entity_poly.pdbx_seq_one_letter_code
_entity_poly.pdbx_strand_id
1 'polypeptide(L)'
;MKRSKKIVHLVPLKPRRFKVTYIFCLLLIFGLFGRLVNLQVFSASDLQKKARLIQFTKISSLNKRRSIVDRNNRLIAYDKPLYRLWAHPKYFNFPGDSTNRVRTIDEVVNKLTPILNVKDEFLLSKFENKMLGIELLDEITENQAKKIKNLHISGLDLVKYSQRYYPQRNLYSNLIGFVNYENKGSAGLELHLDNQIKVLNKSNLIKKGGDGTPLPDNSGPRDFISDYKSIGLTIDSRLQNATFKALSKHVLKWNAKKGFAIVMNVNNGEILSLASVPSYDPNKYWDYDPEVFRGWYSQDLFEPGSTFKPINQALSLEEKAIQKDG
;
A
#
# COMPACT_ATOMS: atom_id res chain seq x y z
N MET A 1 66.42 -51.62 40.21
CA MET A 1 66.27 -50.64 39.10
C MET A 1 66.14 -49.21 39.70
N LYS A 2 67.23 -48.39 39.68
CA LYS A 2 67.22 -47.02 40.18
C LYS A 2 66.72 -46.10 39.07
N ARG A 3 65.57 -45.45 39.27
CA ARG A 3 65.08 -44.37 38.38
C ARG A 3 65.90 -43.11 38.61
N SER A 4 66.70 -42.72 37.62
CA SER A 4 67.39 -41.46 37.57
C SER A 4 66.36 -40.30 37.44
N LYS A 5 66.29 -39.41 38.45
CA LYS A 5 65.53 -38.16 38.35
C LYS A 5 66.32 -37.20 37.49
N LYS A 6 65.83 -36.92 36.28
CA LYS A 6 66.34 -35.79 35.50
C LYS A 6 66.01 -34.49 36.21
N ILE A 7 67.03 -33.84 36.73
CA ILE A 7 66.93 -32.50 37.28
C ILE A 7 66.84 -31.53 36.11
N VAL A 8 65.69 -30.95 35.93
CA VAL A 8 65.48 -29.88 34.95
C VAL A 8 66.12 -28.62 35.55
N HIS A 9 67.26 -28.23 35.00
CA HIS A 9 67.89 -26.92 35.36
C HIS A 9 66.96 -25.80 34.79
N LEU A 10 66.19 -25.18 35.64
CA LEU A 10 65.49 -23.91 35.35
C LEU A 10 66.50 -22.82 35.14
N VAL A 11 66.69 -22.35 33.96
CA VAL A 11 67.49 -21.23 33.57
C VAL A 11 66.97 -20.00 34.31
N PRO A 12 67.75 -19.29 35.11
CA PRO A 12 67.26 -18.10 35.83
C PRO A 12 66.92 -17.00 34.87
N LEU A 13 65.62 -16.68 34.80
CA LEU A 13 65.09 -15.63 33.95
C LEU A 13 65.68 -14.27 34.43
N LYS A 14 66.46 -13.55 33.58
CA LYS A 14 67.00 -12.27 33.86
C LYS A 14 65.86 -11.27 34.21
N PRO A 15 65.87 -10.63 35.43
CA PRO A 15 64.76 -9.78 35.90
C PRO A 15 64.45 -8.59 34.96
N ARG A 16 65.45 -8.19 34.19
CA ARG A 16 65.33 -7.10 33.19
C ARG A 16 64.40 -7.47 32.07
N ARG A 17 64.36 -8.73 31.62
CA ARG A 17 63.44 -9.23 30.53
C ARG A 17 62.01 -9.30 31.04
N PHE A 18 61.79 -9.67 32.27
CA PHE A 18 60.46 -9.69 32.89
C PHE A 18 59.86 -8.27 33.00
N LYS A 19 60.67 -7.28 33.39
CA LYS A 19 60.23 -5.89 33.44
C LYS A 19 59.85 -5.34 32.07
N VAL A 20 60.60 -5.66 31.02
CA VAL A 20 60.29 -5.22 29.66
C VAL A 20 58.98 -5.84 29.14
N THR A 21 58.80 -7.15 29.33
CA THR A 21 57.53 -7.82 28.93
C THR A 21 56.34 -7.30 29.72
N TYR A 22 56.51 -7.04 31.01
CA TYR A 22 55.45 -6.46 31.85
C TYR A 22 55.04 -5.04 31.39
N ILE A 23 56.02 -4.19 31.11
CA ILE A 23 55.75 -2.83 30.58
C ILE A 23 55.06 -2.92 29.20
N PHE A 24 55.50 -3.83 28.34
CA PHE A 24 54.86 -4.05 27.06
C PHE A 24 53.40 -4.50 27.19
N CYS A 25 53.10 -5.45 28.09
CA CYS A 25 51.74 -5.86 28.38
C CYS A 25 50.88 -4.72 28.94
N LEU A 26 51.44 -3.90 29.83
CA LEU A 26 50.75 -2.72 30.39
C LEU A 26 50.41 -1.71 29.29
N LEU A 27 51.33 -1.44 28.34
CA LEU A 27 51.07 -0.54 27.23
C LEU A 27 49.98 -1.09 26.29
N LEU A 28 49.95 -2.40 26.04
CA LEU A 28 48.89 -3.03 25.27
C LEU A 28 47.51 -2.90 25.94
N ILE A 29 47.44 -3.16 27.26
CA ILE A 29 46.21 -3.02 28.03
C ILE A 29 45.73 -1.56 28.01
N PHE A 30 46.65 -0.61 28.17
CA PHE A 30 46.32 0.82 28.14
C PHE A 30 45.84 1.25 26.73
N GLY A 31 46.45 0.74 25.68
CA GLY A 31 46.00 0.95 24.29
C GLY A 31 44.60 0.39 24.02
N LEU A 32 44.32 -0.84 24.52
CA LEU A 32 42.99 -1.45 24.42
C LEU A 32 41.96 -0.66 25.24
N PHE A 33 42.31 -0.21 26.43
CA PHE A 33 41.43 0.62 27.26
C PHE A 33 41.11 1.96 26.56
N GLY A 34 42.10 2.64 26.01
CA GLY A 34 41.89 3.87 25.24
C GLY A 34 41.01 3.63 24.01
N ARG A 35 41.18 2.49 23.32
CA ARG A 35 40.30 2.10 22.19
C ARG A 35 38.86 1.83 22.64
N LEU A 36 38.67 1.16 23.77
CA LEU A 36 37.36 0.91 24.36
C LEU A 36 36.64 2.21 24.73
N VAL A 37 37.33 3.14 25.40
CA VAL A 37 36.77 4.45 25.72
C VAL A 37 36.40 5.22 24.47
N ASN A 38 37.23 5.20 23.44
CA ASN A 38 36.91 5.84 22.16
C ASN A 38 35.62 5.25 21.53
N LEU A 39 35.48 3.93 21.49
CA LEU A 39 34.31 3.26 20.90
C LEU A 39 33.04 3.46 21.74
N GLN A 40 33.15 3.42 23.07
CA GLN A 40 31.98 3.47 23.96
C GLN A 40 31.54 4.89 24.32
N VAL A 41 32.44 5.87 24.31
CA VAL A 41 32.11 7.25 24.66
C VAL A 41 32.07 8.16 23.43
N PHE A 42 33.16 8.27 22.69
CA PHE A 42 33.24 9.23 21.58
C PHE A 42 32.52 8.78 20.32
N SER A 43 32.61 7.49 19.95
CA SER A 43 31.98 6.96 18.74
C SER A 43 30.63 6.28 18.99
N ALA A 44 30.15 6.22 20.23
CA ALA A 44 28.97 5.48 20.63
C ALA A 44 27.71 5.93 19.88
N SER A 45 27.49 7.23 19.73
CA SER A 45 26.31 7.78 19.04
C SER A 45 26.27 7.41 17.56
N ASP A 46 27.41 7.46 16.88
CA ASP A 46 27.49 7.14 15.44
C ASP A 46 27.40 5.64 15.20
N LEU A 47 28.00 4.83 16.06
CA LEU A 47 27.88 3.37 16.01
C LEU A 47 26.43 2.92 16.29
N GLN A 48 25.75 3.55 17.24
CA GLN A 48 24.33 3.28 17.49
C GLN A 48 23.44 3.66 16.30
N LYS A 49 23.69 4.80 15.65
CA LYS A 49 22.97 5.19 14.41
C LYS A 49 23.18 4.17 13.31
N LYS A 50 24.41 3.75 13.04
CA LYS A 50 24.73 2.71 12.06
C LYS A 50 24.09 1.37 12.40
N ALA A 51 24.13 0.96 13.67
CA ALA A 51 23.48 -0.27 14.14
C ALA A 51 21.96 -0.22 13.93
N ARG A 52 21.31 0.91 14.24
CA ARG A 52 19.87 1.10 13.98
C ARG A 52 19.53 0.98 12.49
N LEU A 53 20.33 1.55 11.59
CA LEU A 53 20.10 1.44 10.14
C LEU A 53 20.19 -0.01 9.64
N ILE A 54 21.05 -0.83 10.25
CA ILE A 54 21.22 -2.24 9.88
C ILE A 54 20.14 -3.12 10.54
N GLN A 55 19.83 -2.86 11.81
CA GLN A 55 18.92 -3.68 12.61
C GLN A 55 17.44 -3.39 12.35
N PHE A 56 17.11 -2.19 11.89
CA PHE A 56 15.73 -1.80 11.64
C PHE A 56 15.47 -1.67 10.15
N THR A 57 14.40 -2.28 9.71
CA THR A 57 13.82 -2.04 8.37
C THR A 57 12.56 -1.23 8.55
N LYS A 58 12.44 -0.17 7.76
CA LYS A 58 11.19 0.55 7.60
C LYS A 58 10.26 -0.34 6.79
N ILE A 59 9.34 -1.04 7.44
CA ILE A 59 8.26 -1.66 6.68
C ILE A 59 7.41 -0.50 6.19
N SER A 60 7.45 -0.27 4.89
CA SER A 60 6.47 0.52 4.20
C SER A 60 5.13 -0.18 4.45
N SER A 61 4.39 0.30 5.45
CA SER A 61 3.01 -0.14 5.62
C SER A 61 2.31 0.19 4.31
N LEU A 62 1.57 -0.79 3.79
CA LEU A 62 0.71 -0.58 2.63
C LEU A 62 -0.01 0.75 2.82
N ASN A 63 0.12 1.66 1.86
CA ASN A 63 -0.63 2.92 1.85
C ASN A 63 -2.12 2.59 1.77
N LYS A 64 -2.70 2.24 2.91
CA LYS A 64 -4.12 1.88 2.99
C LYS A 64 -4.97 3.14 3.00
N ARG A 65 -6.11 3.03 2.36
CA ARG A 65 -7.16 4.04 2.38
C ARG A 65 -8.37 3.50 3.13
N ARG A 66 -9.06 4.37 3.86
CA ARG A 66 -10.30 4.02 4.57
C ARG A 66 -11.37 3.62 3.56
N SER A 67 -12.19 2.65 3.91
CA SER A 67 -13.34 2.29 3.09
C SER A 67 -14.37 3.43 3.07
N ILE A 68 -15.03 3.60 1.94
CA ILE A 68 -16.16 4.51 1.78
C ILE A 68 -17.42 3.67 1.73
N VAL A 69 -18.41 4.03 2.52
CA VAL A 69 -19.68 3.31 2.63
C VAL A 69 -20.87 4.26 2.43
N ASP A 70 -22.02 3.70 2.01
CA ASP A 70 -23.29 4.42 1.96
C ASP A 70 -23.91 4.56 3.36
N ARG A 71 -25.06 5.21 3.46
CA ARG A 71 -25.81 5.39 4.73
C ARG A 71 -26.23 4.07 5.37
N ASN A 72 -26.26 2.98 4.62
CA ASN A 72 -26.61 1.62 5.06
C ASN A 72 -25.38 0.72 5.24
N ASN A 73 -24.17 1.30 5.35
CA ASN A 73 -22.89 0.60 5.47
C ASN A 73 -22.52 -0.32 4.29
N ARG A 74 -23.09 -0.09 3.10
CA ARG A 74 -22.69 -0.82 1.90
C ARG A 74 -21.41 -0.24 1.34
N LEU A 75 -20.48 -1.12 0.96
CA LEU A 75 -19.19 -0.71 0.41
C LEU A 75 -19.33 -0.03 -0.96
N ILE A 76 -18.82 1.18 -1.06
CA ILE A 76 -18.73 1.96 -2.30
C ILE A 76 -17.29 1.91 -2.85
N ALA A 77 -16.30 2.07 -1.97
CA ALA A 77 -14.88 1.95 -2.31
C ALA A 77 -14.12 1.32 -1.14
N TYR A 78 -13.20 0.41 -1.45
CA TYR A 78 -12.35 -0.23 -0.44
C TYR A 78 -11.03 -0.69 -1.05
N ASP A 79 -10.06 -0.97 -0.21
CA ASP A 79 -8.76 -1.44 -0.62
C ASP A 79 -8.73 -2.97 -0.64
N LYS A 80 -8.49 -3.53 -1.82
CA LYS A 80 -8.35 -4.97 -2.03
C LYS A 80 -6.87 -5.35 -1.89
N PRO A 81 -6.51 -6.29 -1.00
CA PRO A 81 -5.15 -6.78 -0.90
C PRO A 81 -4.85 -7.69 -2.09
N LEU A 82 -3.79 -7.37 -2.81
CA LEU A 82 -3.29 -8.13 -3.94
C LEU A 82 -1.79 -8.36 -3.80
N TYR A 83 -1.26 -9.25 -4.63
CA TYR A 83 0.16 -9.55 -4.68
C TYR A 83 0.68 -9.43 -6.11
N ARG A 84 1.90 -8.96 -6.22
CA ARG A 84 2.68 -8.88 -7.45
C ARG A 84 3.74 -9.95 -7.39
N LEU A 85 3.83 -10.78 -8.43
CA LEU A 85 4.80 -11.87 -8.51
C LEU A 85 6.01 -11.42 -9.32
N TRP A 86 7.15 -11.47 -8.68
CA TRP A 86 8.45 -11.23 -9.28
C TRP A 86 9.22 -12.52 -9.41
N ALA A 87 9.95 -12.67 -10.50
CA ALA A 87 10.85 -13.80 -10.71
C ALA A 87 12.29 -13.33 -10.89
N HIS A 88 13.19 -14.12 -10.35
CA HIS A 88 14.63 -13.94 -10.42
C HIS A 88 15.26 -15.25 -10.88
N PRO A 89 15.29 -15.56 -12.20
CA PRO A 89 15.77 -16.83 -12.75
C PRO A 89 17.17 -17.23 -12.28
N LYS A 90 18.03 -16.25 -12.02
CA LYS A 90 19.36 -16.47 -11.46
C LYS A 90 19.38 -17.30 -10.17
N TYR A 91 18.28 -17.23 -9.39
CA TYR A 91 18.19 -17.89 -8.09
C TYR A 91 17.39 -19.20 -8.12
N PHE A 92 16.83 -19.62 -9.27
CA PHE A 92 16.06 -20.86 -9.36
C PHE A 92 16.90 -22.11 -9.02
N ASN A 93 18.21 -22.08 -9.34
CA ASN A 93 19.13 -23.17 -9.06
C ASN A 93 19.88 -23.03 -7.72
N PHE A 94 19.53 -22.03 -6.90
CA PHE A 94 20.24 -21.83 -5.64
C PHE A 94 19.90 -22.95 -4.65
N PRO A 95 20.90 -23.55 -3.96
CA PRO A 95 20.65 -24.55 -2.93
C PRO A 95 20.08 -23.87 -1.67
N GLY A 96 18.78 -23.57 -1.70
CA GLY A 96 18.03 -23.17 -0.52
C GLY A 96 17.44 -24.41 0.17
N ASP A 97 16.84 -24.22 1.36
CA ASP A 97 16.18 -25.26 2.16
C ASP A 97 14.99 -25.95 1.47
N SER A 98 14.71 -25.66 0.21
CA SER A 98 13.56 -26.17 -0.50
C SER A 98 13.82 -27.57 -1.08
N THR A 99 13.00 -28.51 -0.69
CA THR A 99 12.90 -29.85 -1.29
C THR A 99 12.50 -29.82 -2.78
N ASN A 100 11.98 -28.69 -3.26
CA ASN A 100 11.56 -28.47 -4.65
C ASN A 100 12.61 -27.66 -5.43
N ARG A 101 13.71 -28.30 -5.82
CA ARG A 101 14.67 -27.70 -6.74
C ARG A 101 14.04 -27.58 -8.12
N VAL A 102 13.83 -26.36 -8.58
CA VAL A 102 13.45 -26.08 -9.96
C VAL A 102 14.71 -25.67 -10.70
N ARG A 103 15.00 -26.32 -11.83
CA ARG A 103 16.26 -26.12 -12.58
C ARG A 103 16.09 -25.23 -13.80
N THR A 104 14.89 -25.18 -14.35
CA THR A 104 14.63 -24.47 -15.61
C THR A 104 13.43 -23.52 -15.48
N ILE A 105 13.38 -22.54 -16.36
CA ILE A 105 12.25 -21.60 -16.47
C ILE A 105 10.96 -22.36 -16.79
N ASP A 106 11.05 -23.37 -17.69
CA ASP A 106 9.90 -24.17 -18.09
C ASP A 106 9.27 -24.94 -16.90
N GLU A 107 10.10 -25.48 -16.00
CA GLU A 107 9.59 -26.13 -14.78
C GLU A 107 8.86 -25.14 -13.87
N VAL A 108 9.35 -23.90 -13.75
CA VAL A 108 8.67 -22.85 -12.98
C VAL A 108 7.33 -22.49 -13.60
N VAL A 109 7.31 -22.30 -14.92
CA VAL A 109 6.11 -21.97 -15.68
C VAL A 109 5.07 -23.07 -15.53
N ASN A 110 5.44 -24.34 -15.75
CA ASN A 110 4.54 -25.47 -15.59
C ASN A 110 3.91 -25.59 -14.18
N LYS A 111 4.63 -25.18 -13.12
CA LYS A 111 4.10 -25.14 -11.76
C LYS A 111 3.22 -23.93 -11.48
N LEU A 112 3.47 -22.79 -12.13
CA LEU A 112 2.74 -21.55 -11.92
C LEU A 112 1.43 -21.48 -12.72
N THR A 113 1.42 -21.98 -13.96
CA THR A 113 0.28 -21.95 -14.87
C THR A 113 -1.04 -22.43 -14.25
N PRO A 114 -1.09 -23.62 -13.57
CA PRO A 114 -2.35 -24.08 -12.99
C PRO A 114 -2.82 -23.24 -11.79
N ILE A 115 -1.90 -22.54 -11.12
CA ILE A 115 -2.24 -21.66 -9.99
C ILE A 115 -2.72 -20.30 -10.46
N LEU A 116 -2.04 -19.75 -11.47
CA LEU A 116 -2.32 -18.41 -11.99
C LEU A 116 -3.47 -18.40 -13.01
N ASN A 117 -3.78 -19.55 -13.58
CA ASN A 117 -4.78 -19.71 -14.64
C ASN A 117 -4.50 -18.85 -15.88
N VAL A 118 -3.23 -18.82 -16.29
CA VAL A 118 -2.72 -18.12 -17.49
C VAL A 118 -2.07 -19.12 -18.42
N LYS A 119 -1.87 -18.76 -19.69
CA LYS A 119 -1.20 -19.63 -20.66
C LYS A 119 0.32 -19.64 -20.43
N ASP A 120 0.94 -20.81 -20.68
CA ASP A 120 2.39 -20.99 -20.55
C ASP A 120 3.17 -20.02 -21.43
N GLU A 121 2.72 -19.84 -22.66
CA GLU A 121 3.32 -18.92 -23.64
C GLU A 121 3.40 -17.48 -23.13
N PHE A 122 2.37 -17.04 -22.39
CA PHE A 122 2.33 -15.71 -21.80
C PHE A 122 3.40 -15.57 -20.70
N LEU A 123 3.55 -16.57 -19.81
CA LEU A 123 4.59 -16.53 -18.79
C LEU A 123 5.98 -16.65 -19.39
N LEU A 124 6.18 -17.52 -20.37
CA LEU A 124 7.47 -17.68 -21.08
C LEU A 124 7.91 -16.39 -21.75
N SER A 125 7.01 -15.67 -22.40
CA SER A 125 7.32 -14.39 -23.05
C SER A 125 7.83 -13.32 -22.07
N LYS A 126 7.47 -13.42 -20.79
CA LYS A 126 7.98 -12.49 -19.76
C LYS A 126 9.46 -12.73 -19.41
N PHE A 127 9.94 -13.96 -19.60
CA PHE A 127 11.32 -14.33 -19.26
C PHE A 127 12.35 -13.98 -20.33
N GLU A 128 11.90 -13.50 -21.51
CA GLU A 128 12.79 -13.18 -22.62
C GLU A 128 13.96 -12.24 -22.21
N ASN A 129 15.19 -12.76 -22.30
CA ASN A 129 16.45 -12.04 -22.09
C ASN A 129 16.68 -11.37 -20.72
N LYS A 130 15.95 -11.73 -19.69
CA LYS A 130 16.09 -11.16 -18.33
C LYS A 130 16.40 -12.24 -17.30
N MET A 131 17.37 -11.98 -16.42
CA MET A 131 17.80 -12.91 -15.37
C MET A 131 17.41 -12.47 -13.95
N LEU A 132 16.99 -11.23 -13.77
CA LEU A 132 16.63 -10.64 -12.47
C LEU A 132 15.50 -9.61 -12.61
N GLY A 133 14.62 -9.56 -11.62
CA GLY A 133 13.63 -8.50 -11.49
C GLY A 133 12.56 -8.52 -12.57
N ILE A 134 12.04 -9.70 -12.91
CA ILE A 134 10.98 -9.87 -13.90
C ILE A 134 9.64 -9.86 -13.19
N GLU A 135 8.77 -8.90 -13.50
CA GLU A 135 7.38 -8.92 -13.08
C GLU A 135 6.60 -9.90 -13.96
N LEU A 136 6.19 -11.03 -13.38
CA LEU A 136 5.44 -12.06 -14.10
C LEU A 136 3.97 -11.71 -14.19
N LEU A 137 3.37 -11.35 -13.07
CA LEU A 137 1.95 -11.02 -12.98
C LEU A 137 1.70 -10.09 -11.78
N ASP A 138 0.82 -9.14 -11.97
CA ASP A 138 0.16 -8.38 -10.93
C ASP A 138 -1.24 -8.97 -10.61
N GLU A 139 -1.98 -8.36 -9.72
CA GLU A 139 -3.36 -8.76 -9.35
C GLU A 139 -3.52 -10.20 -8.85
N ILE A 140 -2.48 -10.80 -8.27
CA ILE A 140 -2.56 -12.14 -7.68
C ILE A 140 -3.36 -12.09 -6.38
N THR A 141 -4.34 -12.96 -6.26
CA THR A 141 -5.19 -13.08 -5.07
C THR A 141 -4.43 -13.73 -3.90
N GLU A 142 -4.93 -13.54 -2.69
CA GLU A 142 -4.31 -14.12 -1.49
C GLU A 142 -4.24 -15.66 -1.55
N ASN A 143 -5.27 -16.30 -2.11
CA ASN A 143 -5.30 -17.77 -2.26
C ASN A 143 -4.23 -18.26 -3.24
N GLN A 144 -4.07 -17.57 -4.37
CA GLN A 144 -3.00 -17.88 -5.33
C GLN A 144 -1.62 -17.62 -4.71
N ALA A 145 -1.45 -16.51 -4.00
CA ALA A 145 -0.20 -16.19 -3.32
C ALA A 145 0.19 -17.25 -2.28
N LYS A 146 -0.77 -17.75 -1.51
CA LYS A 146 -0.52 -18.87 -0.57
C LYS A 146 -0.07 -20.15 -1.30
N LYS A 147 -0.73 -20.49 -2.43
CA LYS A 147 -0.34 -21.66 -3.24
C LYS A 147 1.07 -21.50 -3.80
N ILE A 148 1.42 -20.32 -4.31
CA ILE A 148 2.77 -20.04 -4.85
C ILE A 148 3.82 -20.12 -3.74
N LYS A 149 3.57 -19.57 -2.54
CA LYS A 149 4.48 -19.69 -1.40
C LYS A 149 4.75 -21.14 -1.00
N ASN A 150 3.71 -21.98 -1.06
CA ASN A 150 3.84 -23.42 -0.73
C ASN A 150 4.66 -24.21 -1.76
N LEU A 151 4.94 -23.65 -2.94
CA LEU A 151 5.85 -24.28 -3.89
C LEU A 151 7.31 -24.21 -3.43
N HIS A 152 7.65 -23.32 -2.50
CA HIS A 152 9.00 -23.10 -1.96
C HIS A 152 10.07 -22.97 -3.06
N ILE A 153 9.77 -22.25 -4.15
CA ILE A 153 10.69 -22.00 -5.26
C ILE A 153 11.55 -20.80 -4.93
N SER A 154 12.87 -20.99 -4.85
CA SER A 154 13.83 -19.89 -4.68
C SER A 154 13.77 -18.96 -5.89
N GLY A 155 13.84 -17.64 -5.65
CA GLY A 155 13.80 -16.64 -6.74
C GLY A 155 12.38 -16.25 -7.19
N LEU A 156 11.33 -16.71 -6.50
CA LEU A 156 9.98 -16.17 -6.65
C LEU A 156 9.64 -15.29 -5.44
N ASP A 157 9.40 -14.01 -5.69
CA ASP A 157 9.05 -13.03 -4.67
C ASP A 157 7.64 -12.51 -4.85
N LEU A 158 6.87 -12.54 -3.75
CA LEU A 158 5.51 -12.03 -3.70
C LEU A 158 5.47 -10.73 -2.90
N VAL A 159 5.26 -9.64 -3.60
CA VAL A 159 5.14 -8.30 -3.01
C VAL A 159 3.67 -7.98 -2.82
N LYS A 160 3.24 -7.87 -1.55
CA LYS A 160 1.86 -7.49 -1.21
C LYS A 160 1.67 -5.99 -1.47
N TYR A 161 0.58 -5.63 -2.13
CA TYR A 161 0.15 -4.25 -2.31
C TYR A 161 -1.36 -4.12 -2.12
N SER A 162 -1.85 -2.90 -2.08
CA SER A 162 -3.27 -2.58 -1.90
C SER A 162 -3.75 -1.83 -3.12
N GLN A 163 -4.80 -2.34 -3.76
CA GLN A 163 -5.44 -1.70 -4.89
C GLN A 163 -6.80 -1.18 -4.48
N ARG A 164 -7.08 0.08 -4.82
CA ARG A 164 -8.41 0.66 -4.61
C ARG A 164 -9.41 0.00 -5.54
N TYR A 165 -10.54 -0.44 -5.01
CA TYR A 165 -11.56 -1.15 -5.77
C TYR A 165 -12.95 -0.53 -5.56
N TYR A 166 -13.70 -0.39 -6.64
CA TYR A 166 -15.02 0.22 -6.72
C TYR A 166 -16.03 -0.82 -7.20
N PRO A 167 -16.77 -1.50 -6.29
CA PRO A 167 -17.64 -2.64 -6.62
C PRO A 167 -18.75 -2.33 -7.63
N GLN A 168 -19.32 -1.12 -7.53
CA GLN A 168 -20.42 -0.69 -8.39
C GLN A 168 -19.97 0.03 -9.66
N ARG A 169 -18.67 0.00 -9.96
CA ARG A 169 -18.09 0.56 -11.18
C ARG A 169 -18.57 2.00 -11.45
N ASN A 170 -19.30 2.21 -12.54
CA ASN A 170 -19.72 3.53 -13.03
C ASN A 170 -20.81 4.23 -12.21
N LEU A 171 -21.50 3.51 -11.29
CA LEU A 171 -22.64 4.04 -10.54
C LEU A 171 -22.34 5.27 -9.71
N TYR A 172 -21.10 5.37 -9.18
CA TYR A 172 -20.66 6.45 -8.30
C TYR A 172 -19.47 7.23 -8.84
N SER A 173 -19.04 6.95 -10.08
CA SER A 173 -17.78 7.43 -10.62
C SER A 173 -17.59 8.93 -10.47
N ASN A 174 -18.57 9.71 -10.87
CA ASN A 174 -18.47 11.18 -10.84
C ASN A 174 -18.54 11.77 -9.42
N LEU A 175 -19.13 11.05 -8.47
CA LEU A 175 -19.16 11.46 -7.06
C LEU A 175 -17.87 11.04 -6.34
N ILE A 176 -17.52 9.76 -6.44
CA ILE A 176 -16.38 9.19 -5.69
C ILE A 176 -15.06 9.53 -6.37
N GLY A 177 -15.00 9.52 -7.69
CA GLY A 177 -13.76 9.67 -8.43
C GLY A 177 -12.93 8.39 -8.44
N PHE A 178 -11.62 8.55 -8.51
CA PHE A 178 -10.66 7.45 -8.53
C PHE A 178 -9.32 7.84 -7.92
N VAL A 179 -8.48 6.86 -7.66
CA VAL A 179 -7.09 7.03 -7.27
C VAL A 179 -6.16 6.61 -8.41
N ASN A 180 -5.02 7.28 -8.52
CA ASN A 180 -3.99 6.94 -9.50
C ASN A 180 -3.11 5.76 -9.03
N TYR A 181 -2.11 5.39 -9.84
CA TYR A 181 -1.16 4.30 -9.54
C TYR A 181 -0.35 4.53 -8.26
N GLU A 182 -0.16 5.79 -7.85
CA GLU A 182 0.52 6.14 -6.60
C GLU A 182 -0.40 6.09 -5.37
N ASN A 183 -1.64 5.62 -5.55
CA ASN A 183 -2.69 5.62 -4.52
C ASN A 183 -3.03 7.03 -4.01
N LYS A 184 -2.98 8.04 -4.89
CA LYS A 184 -3.43 9.41 -4.63
C LYS A 184 -4.79 9.64 -5.27
N GLY A 185 -5.68 10.32 -4.56
CA GLY A 185 -6.97 10.75 -5.11
C GLY A 185 -6.76 11.67 -6.30
N SER A 186 -7.42 11.39 -7.42
CA SER A 186 -7.25 12.13 -8.68
C SER A 186 -8.53 12.79 -9.18
N ALA A 187 -9.70 12.36 -8.68
CA ALA A 187 -10.99 12.95 -8.99
C ALA A 187 -11.97 12.75 -7.83
N GLY A 188 -13.08 13.48 -7.83
CA GLY A 188 -14.21 13.35 -6.92
C GLY A 188 -13.86 13.43 -5.44
N LEU A 189 -14.57 12.68 -4.60
CA LEU A 189 -14.33 12.63 -3.16
C LEU A 189 -12.97 12.01 -2.81
N GLU A 190 -12.46 11.09 -3.61
CA GLU A 190 -11.11 10.53 -3.42
C GLU A 190 -10.03 11.62 -3.46
N LEU A 191 -10.18 12.62 -4.34
CA LEU A 191 -9.28 13.77 -4.41
C LEU A 191 -9.55 14.75 -3.26
N HIS A 192 -10.80 15.13 -3.06
CA HIS A 192 -11.16 16.17 -2.09
C HIS A 192 -10.87 15.76 -0.65
N LEU A 193 -11.10 14.50 -0.32
CA LEU A 193 -10.88 13.94 1.02
C LEU A 193 -9.58 13.12 1.11
N ASP A 194 -8.63 13.27 0.17
CA ASP A 194 -7.43 12.43 0.08
C ASP A 194 -6.69 12.31 1.42
N ASN A 195 -6.49 13.40 2.11
CA ASN A 195 -5.81 13.44 3.40
C ASN A 195 -6.62 12.76 4.55
N GLN A 196 -7.95 12.76 4.46
CA GLN A 196 -8.82 12.14 5.46
C GLN A 196 -8.99 10.65 5.21
N ILE A 197 -8.99 10.26 3.92
CA ILE A 197 -9.13 8.86 3.51
C ILE A 197 -7.83 8.10 3.72
N LYS A 198 -6.69 8.72 3.50
CA LYS A 198 -5.38 8.10 3.74
C LYS A 198 -5.21 7.76 5.22
N VAL A 199 -4.83 6.53 5.44
CA VAL A 199 -4.41 6.10 6.76
C VAL A 199 -2.96 6.53 6.95
N LEU A 200 -2.72 7.47 7.85
CA LEU A 200 -1.37 7.86 8.25
C LEU A 200 -0.75 6.70 9.03
N ASN A 201 -0.10 5.81 8.32
CA ASN A 201 0.68 4.78 8.94
C ASN A 201 1.96 5.40 9.51
N LYS A 202 2.09 5.47 10.82
CA LYS A 202 3.39 5.67 11.47
C LYS A 202 4.29 4.56 10.94
N SER A 203 5.37 4.92 10.27
CA SER A 203 6.35 3.96 9.75
C SER A 203 6.93 3.19 10.95
N ASN A 204 6.49 1.96 11.13
CA ASN A 204 7.01 1.12 12.19
C ASN A 204 8.37 0.58 11.75
N LEU A 205 9.40 0.96 12.50
CA LEU A 205 10.72 0.35 12.41
C LEU A 205 10.62 -1.01 13.09
N ILE A 206 10.73 -2.09 12.31
CA ILE A 206 10.77 -3.44 12.87
C ILE A 206 12.22 -3.92 12.86
N LYS A 207 12.64 -4.51 13.98
CA LYS A 207 13.94 -5.19 14.05
C LYS A 207 13.95 -6.37 13.10
N LYS A 208 15.04 -6.54 12.38
CA LYS A 208 15.27 -7.72 11.55
C LYS A 208 16.47 -8.53 12.08
N GLY A 209 16.38 -9.84 11.95
CA GLY A 209 17.48 -10.74 12.17
C GLY A 209 18.61 -10.55 11.15
N GLY A 210 19.74 -11.21 11.38
CA GLY A 210 20.87 -11.19 10.45
C GLY A 210 20.56 -11.78 9.08
N ASP A 211 19.52 -12.60 8.99
CA ASP A 211 18.94 -13.20 7.78
C ASP A 211 17.91 -12.29 7.07
N GLY A 212 17.63 -11.11 7.63
CA GLY A 212 16.63 -10.18 7.11
C GLY A 212 15.20 -10.46 7.55
N THR A 213 14.93 -11.53 8.31
CA THR A 213 13.58 -11.85 8.81
C THR A 213 13.15 -10.86 9.90
N PRO A 214 11.87 -10.44 9.90
CA PRO A 214 11.34 -9.60 10.98
C PRO A 214 11.38 -10.36 12.30
N LEU A 215 12.06 -9.79 13.31
CA LEU A 215 12.04 -10.34 14.66
C LEU A 215 10.75 -9.91 15.37
N PRO A 216 10.05 -10.82 16.06
CA PRO A 216 8.93 -10.47 16.91
C PRO A 216 9.46 -9.67 18.11
N ASP A 217 9.36 -8.35 18.02
CA ASP A 217 9.69 -7.48 19.13
C ASP A 217 8.41 -7.23 19.94
N ASN A 218 8.41 -7.66 21.22
CA ASN A 218 7.31 -7.44 22.15
C ASN A 218 7.09 -5.96 22.51
N SER A 219 7.98 -5.08 22.08
CA SER A 219 7.94 -3.64 22.32
C SER A 219 7.33 -2.82 21.16
N GLY A 220 6.91 -3.46 20.07
CA GLY A 220 6.16 -2.78 19.02
C GLY A 220 4.72 -2.45 19.48
N PRO A 221 4.21 -1.25 19.19
CA PRO A 221 2.82 -0.96 19.52
C PRO A 221 1.93 -2.00 18.85
N ARG A 222 1.12 -2.68 19.65
CA ARG A 222 0.05 -3.60 19.21
C ARG A 222 -1.07 -2.89 18.44
N ASP A 223 -0.84 -1.66 18.00
CA ASP A 223 -1.75 -0.80 17.23
C ASP A 223 -1.87 -1.21 15.75
N PHE A 224 -1.64 -2.51 15.42
CA PHE A 224 -1.95 -3.03 14.08
C PHE A 224 -3.46 -3.10 13.81
N ILE A 225 -4.28 -2.90 14.81
CA ILE A 225 -5.72 -2.73 14.69
C ILE A 225 -6.02 -1.27 15.03
N SER A 226 -5.48 -0.33 14.24
CA SER A 226 -6.13 0.96 14.20
C SER A 226 -7.49 0.73 13.57
N ASP A 227 -8.48 1.00 14.34
CA ASP A 227 -9.90 0.99 13.99
C ASP A 227 -10.09 2.00 12.85
N TYR A 228 -9.81 1.54 11.62
CA TYR A 228 -9.93 2.37 10.41
C TYR A 228 -11.42 2.55 10.12
N LYS A 229 -12.03 3.42 10.92
CA LYS A 229 -13.41 3.78 10.77
C LYS A 229 -13.68 4.17 9.31
N SER A 230 -14.62 3.49 8.67
CA SER A 230 -15.06 3.82 7.32
C SER A 230 -15.57 5.25 7.24
N ILE A 231 -15.51 5.85 6.06
CA ILE A 231 -16.14 7.15 5.78
C ILE A 231 -17.56 6.88 5.31
N GLY A 232 -18.53 7.26 6.13
CA GLY A 232 -19.95 7.15 5.79
C GLY A 232 -20.41 8.33 4.96
N LEU A 233 -21.12 8.05 3.86
CA LEU A 233 -21.80 9.04 3.04
C LEU A 233 -23.29 9.03 3.33
N THR A 234 -23.97 10.13 3.07
CA THR A 234 -25.43 10.26 3.15
C THR A 234 -26.17 9.57 2.01
N ILE A 235 -25.45 9.12 0.99
CA ILE A 235 -25.97 8.46 -0.21
C ILE A 235 -26.72 7.17 0.13
N ASP A 236 -27.90 6.97 -0.46
CA ASP A 236 -28.62 5.70 -0.44
C ASP A 236 -28.37 4.96 -1.77
N SER A 237 -27.75 3.78 -1.70
CA SER A 237 -27.37 3.00 -2.88
C SER A 237 -28.54 2.57 -3.74
N ARG A 238 -29.72 2.36 -3.15
CA ARG A 238 -30.94 1.98 -3.90
C ARG A 238 -31.43 3.17 -4.72
N LEU A 239 -31.51 4.33 -4.07
CA LEU A 239 -31.93 5.57 -4.70
C LEU A 239 -30.94 6.00 -5.78
N GLN A 240 -29.64 5.90 -5.49
CA GLN A 240 -28.58 6.17 -6.46
C GLN A 240 -28.72 5.33 -7.74
N ASN A 241 -28.96 4.02 -7.58
CA ASN A 241 -29.14 3.12 -8.73
C ASN A 241 -30.41 3.47 -9.54
N ALA A 242 -31.53 3.76 -8.86
CA ALA A 242 -32.76 4.17 -9.51
C ALA A 242 -32.58 5.48 -10.29
N THR A 243 -32.00 6.48 -9.63
CA THR A 243 -31.70 7.80 -10.24
C THR A 243 -30.78 7.68 -11.45
N PHE A 244 -29.66 6.91 -11.30
CA PHE A 244 -28.71 6.71 -12.39
C PHE A 244 -29.34 6.02 -13.60
N LYS A 245 -30.14 4.97 -13.39
CA LYS A 245 -30.87 4.27 -14.47
C LYS A 245 -31.88 5.18 -15.16
N ALA A 246 -32.66 5.92 -14.39
CA ALA A 246 -33.64 6.85 -14.95
C ALA A 246 -32.95 7.94 -15.78
N LEU A 247 -31.91 8.57 -15.23
CA LEU A 247 -31.13 9.60 -15.89
C LEU A 247 -30.51 9.07 -17.19
N SER A 248 -29.83 7.92 -17.15
CA SER A 248 -29.19 7.32 -18.33
C SER A 248 -30.20 7.05 -19.45
N LYS A 249 -31.40 6.53 -19.10
CA LYS A 249 -32.49 6.31 -20.05
C LYS A 249 -32.95 7.62 -20.69
N HIS A 250 -33.08 8.69 -19.92
CA HIS A 250 -33.54 9.99 -20.43
C HIS A 250 -32.47 10.68 -21.29
N VAL A 251 -31.20 10.64 -20.91
CA VAL A 251 -30.10 11.17 -21.72
C VAL A 251 -30.06 10.53 -23.09
N LEU A 252 -30.21 9.18 -23.15
CA LEU A 252 -30.26 8.44 -24.40
C LEU A 252 -31.53 8.80 -25.21
N LYS A 253 -32.71 8.83 -24.57
CA LYS A 253 -33.98 9.12 -25.22
C LYS A 253 -33.99 10.49 -25.93
N TRP A 254 -33.37 11.49 -25.30
CA TRP A 254 -33.34 12.84 -25.80
C TRP A 254 -32.05 13.19 -26.54
N ASN A 255 -31.17 12.21 -26.77
CA ASN A 255 -29.84 12.41 -27.37
C ASN A 255 -29.07 13.60 -26.74
N ALA A 256 -29.20 13.72 -25.41
CA ALA A 256 -28.56 14.80 -24.69
C ALA A 256 -27.05 14.48 -24.52
N LYS A 257 -26.22 15.53 -24.60
CA LYS A 257 -24.76 15.39 -24.43
C LYS A 257 -24.38 15.00 -22.98
N LYS A 258 -25.07 15.58 -22.02
CA LYS A 258 -24.80 15.43 -20.58
C LYS A 258 -26.13 15.49 -19.82
N GLY A 259 -26.16 14.88 -18.64
CA GLY A 259 -27.27 14.97 -17.71
C GLY A 259 -26.81 14.73 -16.29
N PHE A 260 -27.46 15.38 -15.33
CA PHE A 260 -27.27 15.07 -13.92
C PHE A 260 -28.60 15.13 -13.16
N ALA A 261 -28.64 14.42 -12.04
CA ALA A 261 -29.78 14.43 -11.14
C ALA A 261 -29.29 14.32 -9.71
N ILE A 262 -29.81 15.21 -8.84
CA ILE A 262 -29.52 15.25 -7.41
C ILE A 262 -30.83 15.04 -6.65
N VAL A 263 -30.81 14.15 -5.66
CA VAL A 263 -31.93 13.94 -4.73
C VAL A 263 -31.46 14.35 -3.36
N MET A 264 -32.15 15.33 -2.76
CA MET A 264 -31.79 15.91 -1.49
C MET A 264 -32.95 15.77 -0.49
N ASN A 265 -32.63 15.51 0.77
CA ASN A 265 -33.59 15.59 1.86
C ASN A 265 -33.79 17.07 2.24
N VAL A 266 -35.00 17.59 2.03
CA VAL A 266 -35.33 19.01 2.26
C VAL A 266 -35.28 19.43 3.73
N ASN A 267 -35.35 18.48 4.67
CA ASN A 267 -35.36 18.78 6.10
C ASN A 267 -33.97 19.04 6.69
N ASN A 268 -32.92 18.40 6.13
CA ASN A 268 -31.57 18.46 6.69
C ASN A 268 -30.47 18.70 5.65
N GLY A 269 -30.82 18.82 4.35
CA GLY A 269 -29.86 19.07 3.26
C GLY A 269 -28.99 17.89 2.85
N GLU A 270 -29.25 16.69 3.41
CA GLU A 270 -28.48 15.48 3.01
C GLU A 270 -28.70 15.14 1.54
N ILE A 271 -27.60 14.95 0.81
CA ILE A 271 -27.65 14.43 -0.56
C ILE A 271 -27.81 12.90 -0.49
N LEU A 272 -28.96 12.42 -0.94
CA LEU A 272 -29.30 11.00 -0.92
C LEU A 272 -28.90 10.28 -2.21
N SER A 273 -28.82 11.01 -3.33
CA SER A 273 -28.35 10.52 -4.61
C SER A 273 -27.74 11.66 -5.43
N LEU A 274 -26.66 11.39 -6.13
CA LEU A 274 -26.03 12.25 -7.12
C LEU A 274 -25.63 11.40 -8.32
N ALA A 275 -26.37 11.46 -9.39
CA ALA A 275 -26.11 10.76 -10.63
C ALA A 275 -25.68 11.74 -11.73
N SER A 276 -24.70 11.37 -12.54
CA SER A 276 -24.23 12.14 -13.68
C SER A 276 -23.91 11.21 -14.85
N VAL A 277 -24.21 11.66 -16.06
CA VAL A 277 -23.96 10.99 -17.34
C VAL A 277 -23.31 12.02 -18.28
N PRO A 278 -22.24 11.67 -19.01
CA PRO A 278 -21.55 10.38 -19.06
C PRO A 278 -20.87 9.99 -17.76
N SER A 279 -20.65 8.69 -17.57
CA SER A 279 -19.96 8.10 -16.43
C SER A 279 -18.84 7.17 -16.92
N TYR A 280 -17.96 6.75 -16.03
CA TYR A 280 -16.81 5.89 -16.33
C TYR A 280 -16.64 4.80 -15.27
N ASP A 281 -15.86 3.76 -15.55
CA ASP A 281 -15.48 2.76 -14.53
C ASP A 281 -14.19 3.24 -13.82
N PRO A 282 -14.23 3.61 -12.53
CA PRO A 282 -13.06 4.07 -11.79
C PRO A 282 -11.96 3.01 -11.68
N ASN A 283 -12.32 1.71 -11.82
CA ASN A 283 -11.33 0.63 -11.80
C ASN A 283 -10.51 0.58 -13.10
N LYS A 284 -10.96 1.28 -14.16
CA LYS A 284 -10.32 1.33 -15.49
C LYS A 284 -10.30 2.76 -16.02
N TYR A 285 -9.98 3.73 -15.17
CA TYR A 285 -10.02 5.15 -15.52
C TYR A 285 -9.13 5.49 -16.73
N TRP A 286 -8.06 4.74 -16.99
CA TRP A 286 -7.16 4.93 -18.13
C TRP A 286 -7.79 4.65 -19.51
N ASP A 287 -8.96 3.98 -19.55
CA ASP A 287 -9.69 3.70 -20.79
C ASP A 287 -10.61 4.87 -21.21
N TYR A 288 -10.65 5.96 -20.44
CA TYR A 288 -11.58 7.07 -20.62
C TYR A 288 -10.87 8.41 -20.84
N ASP A 289 -11.54 9.30 -21.57
CA ASP A 289 -11.08 10.68 -21.75
C ASP A 289 -11.09 11.43 -20.40
N PRO A 290 -10.07 12.21 -20.09
CA PRO A 290 -10.00 13.04 -18.87
C PRO A 290 -11.18 13.98 -18.66
N GLU A 291 -11.85 14.45 -19.71
CA GLU A 291 -13.03 15.31 -19.60
C GLU A 291 -14.20 14.64 -18.86
N VAL A 292 -14.29 13.29 -18.91
CA VAL A 292 -15.37 12.54 -18.24
C VAL A 292 -15.20 12.55 -16.71
N PHE A 293 -13.98 12.76 -16.22
CA PHE A 293 -13.69 12.81 -14.77
C PHE A 293 -14.11 14.11 -14.10
N ARG A 294 -14.33 15.14 -14.92
CA ARG A 294 -14.70 16.45 -14.43
C ARG A 294 -16.11 16.43 -13.83
N GLY A 295 -16.25 16.97 -12.63
CA GLY A 295 -17.55 17.17 -11.97
C GLY A 295 -18.32 18.36 -12.58
N TRP A 296 -18.66 18.27 -13.86
CA TRP A 296 -19.25 19.35 -14.63
C TRP A 296 -20.53 19.91 -14.01
N TYR A 297 -21.30 19.12 -13.32
CA TYR A 297 -22.53 19.52 -12.62
C TYR A 297 -22.31 20.56 -11.51
N SER A 298 -21.06 20.71 -11.03
CA SER A 298 -20.66 21.71 -10.03
C SER A 298 -19.62 22.71 -10.52
N GLN A 299 -18.99 22.44 -11.68
CA GLN A 299 -17.89 23.24 -12.19
C GLN A 299 -18.27 24.02 -13.46
N ASP A 300 -19.24 23.54 -14.25
CA ASP A 300 -19.67 24.20 -15.46
C ASP A 300 -20.81 25.18 -15.16
N LEU A 301 -20.82 26.28 -15.88
CA LEU A 301 -21.91 27.24 -15.85
C LEU A 301 -23.00 26.83 -16.84
N PHE A 302 -24.25 26.97 -16.44
CA PHE A 302 -25.42 26.75 -17.29
C PHE A 302 -26.52 27.73 -16.96
N GLU A 303 -27.38 28.01 -17.93
CA GLU A 303 -28.54 28.89 -17.74
C GLU A 303 -29.68 28.10 -17.07
N PRO A 304 -30.06 28.44 -15.82
CA PRO A 304 -31.08 27.70 -15.07
C PRO A 304 -32.49 27.86 -15.64
N GLY A 305 -32.72 28.93 -16.40
CA GLY A 305 -34.03 29.26 -16.97
C GLY A 305 -35.13 29.38 -15.88
N SER A 306 -36.38 28.86 -16.20
CA SER A 306 -37.54 28.93 -15.28
C SER A 306 -37.33 28.20 -13.97
N THR A 307 -36.32 27.34 -13.84
CA THR A 307 -36.01 26.64 -12.57
C THR A 307 -35.47 27.62 -11.50
N PHE A 308 -35.06 28.82 -11.88
CA PHE A 308 -34.64 29.88 -10.95
C PHE A 308 -35.81 30.67 -10.35
N LYS A 309 -37.02 30.59 -10.93
CA LYS A 309 -38.21 31.34 -10.44
C LYS A 309 -38.54 31.10 -8.96
N PRO A 310 -38.52 29.90 -8.40
CA PRO A 310 -38.78 29.67 -6.99
C PRO A 310 -37.79 30.43 -6.07
N ILE A 311 -36.54 30.53 -6.48
CA ILE A 311 -35.51 31.27 -5.73
C ILE A 311 -35.82 32.77 -5.75
N ASN A 312 -36.13 33.31 -6.92
CA ASN A 312 -36.53 34.74 -7.03
C ASN A 312 -37.76 35.04 -6.19
N GLN A 313 -38.75 34.15 -6.20
CA GLN A 313 -39.95 34.31 -5.39
C GLN A 313 -39.66 34.26 -3.89
N ALA A 314 -38.83 33.34 -3.45
CA ALA A 314 -38.40 33.23 -2.06
C ALA A 314 -37.67 34.49 -1.59
N LEU A 315 -36.75 35.02 -2.40
CA LEU A 315 -36.07 36.31 -2.13
C LEU A 315 -37.06 37.49 -2.06
N SER A 316 -38.00 37.55 -3.01
CA SER A 316 -39.02 38.61 -3.03
C SER A 316 -39.94 38.58 -1.81
N LEU A 317 -40.27 37.39 -1.28
CA LEU A 317 -41.00 37.22 -0.06
C LEU A 317 -40.18 37.65 1.18
N GLU A 318 -38.93 37.31 1.24
CA GLU A 318 -38.04 37.68 2.33
C GLU A 318 -37.80 39.18 2.40
N GLU A 319 -37.59 39.81 1.25
CA GLU A 319 -37.50 41.28 1.11
C GLU A 319 -38.85 41.99 1.24
N LYS A 320 -39.93 41.26 1.48
CA LYS A 320 -41.30 41.79 1.54
C LYS A 320 -41.76 42.56 0.32
N ALA A 321 -41.14 42.32 -0.82
CA ALA A 321 -41.50 42.93 -2.09
C ALA A 321 -42.83 42.35 -2.65
N ILE A 322 -43.19 41.13 -2.25
CA ILE A 322 -44.48 40.50 -2.52
C ILE A 322 -45.09 39.94 -1.21
N GLN A 323 -46.40 39.85 -1.16
CA GLN A 323 -47.11 39.19 -0.04
C GLN A 323 -47.33 37.69 -0.35
N LYS A 324 -47.46 36.86 0.73
CA LYS A 324 -47.62 35.43 0.61
C LYS A 324 -48.90 35.04 -0.12
N ASP A 325 -49.93 35.85 -0.03
CA ASP A 325 -51.27 35.63 -0.57
C ASP A 325 -51.63 36.59 -1.73
N GLY A 326 -50.60 37.18 -2.37
CA GLY A 326 -50.75 38.13 -3.49
C GLY A 326 -50.51 37.54 -4.86
#